data_9ac4720d1878123cf67e8d71fff843f1
#
_entry.id   9ac4720d1878123cf67e8d71fff843f1
#
_cell.length_a   1.000
_cell.length_b   1.000
_cell.length_c   1.000
_cell.angle_alpha   90.00
_cell.angle_beta   90.00
_cell.angle_gamma   90.00
#
_symmetry.space_group_name_H-M   'P 1'
#
loop_
_entity.id
_entity.type
_entity.pdbx_description
1 polymer ?
#
loop_
_entity_poly.entity_id
_entity_poly.type
_entity_poly.pdbx_seq_one_letter_code
_entity_poly.pdbx_strand_id
1 'polypeptide(L)'
;MAESFTNKIVRAAGIVSTTDAGASIGAGASAITSIKTADLNVGDLVVNQHFRAGAKIHSITNATSVLVDRSSTNTAAATGQIVKFLGVTTAYTSPAATKSILIGGTFANLTQNDINIYVEVVDQSLATGPIGVS
;
A
#
# COMPACT_ATOMS: atom_id res chain seq x y z
N MET A 1 36.12 13.24 14.24
CA MET A 1 34.96 14.07 13.86
C MET A 1 33.75 13.63 14.69
N ALA A 2 33.15 14.56 15.40
CA ALA A 2 32.01 14.26 16.24
C ALA A 2 30.76 14.07 15.37
N GLU A 3 30.04 12.98 15.58
CA GLU A 3 28.73 12.78 14.99
C GLU A 3 27.70 13.58 15.78
N SER A 4 26.80 14.24 15.09
CA SER A 4 25.67 14.93 15.71
C SER A 4 24.36 14.21 15.38
N PHE A 5 23.51 14.06 16.39
CA PHE A 5 22.20 13.46 16.24
C PHE A 5 21.12 14.53 16.45
N THR A 6 20.19 14.57 15.53
CA THR A 6 19.02 15.44 15.64
C THR A 6 17.77 14.58 15.71
N ASN A 7 17.00 14.74 16.77
CA ASN A 7 15.71 14.08 16.87
C ASN A 7 14.66 14.87 16.11
N LYS A 8 13.84 14.15 15.34
CA LYS A 8 12.76 14.74 14.58
C LYS A 8 11.49 13.93 14.75
N ILE A 9 10.39 14.61 15.05
CA ILE A 9 9.07 14.04 15.08
C ILE A 9 8.38 14.40 13.78
N VAL A 10 7.89 13.40 13.06
CA VAL A 10 7.13 13.59 11.83
C VAL A 10 5.72 13.02 12.00
N ARG A 11 4.76 13.66 11.36
CA ARG A 11 3.37 13.24 11.38
C ARG A 11 2.89 13.10 9.95
N ALA A 12 2.35 11.92 9.63
CA ALA A 12 1.64 11.71 8.39
C ALA A 12 0.14 11.88 8.66
N ALA A 13 -0.49 12.72 7.88
CA ALA A 13 -1.94 12.93 7.97
C ALA A 13 -2.65 11.98 7.01
N GLY A 14 -3.44 11.09 7.58
CA GLY A 14 -4.45 10.32 6.86
C GLY A 14 -3.98 9.46 5.69
N ILE A 15 -4.42 8.23 5.66
CA ILE A 15 -4.31 7.35 4.49
C ILE A 15 -5.65 7.43 3.78
N VAL A 16 -5.64 7.82 2.51
CA VAL A 16 -6.84 7.78 1.68
C VAL A 16 -7.18 6.31 1.41
N SER A 17 -8.36 5.88 1.80
CA SER A 17 -8.84 4.53 1.51
C SER A 17 -10.10 4.58 0.64
N THR A 18 -10.13 3.73 -0.36
CA THR A 18 -11.30 3.52 -1.21
C THR A 18 -11.75 2.07 -1.05
N THR A 19 -13.04 1.84 -0.98
CA THR A 19 -13.61 0.49 -0.85
C THR A 19 -14.55 0.22 -2.00
N ASP A 20 -14.34 -0.91 -2.66
CA ASP A 20 -15.27 -1.45 -3.65
C ASP A 20 -15.88 -2.75 -3.13
N ALA A 21 -17.19 -2.89 -3.27
CA ALA A 21 -17.95 -4.04 -2.75
C ALA A 21 -18.44 -5.00 -3.84
N GLY A 22 -18.16 -4.70 -5.10
CA GLY A 22 -18.64 -5.51 -6.23
C GLY A 22 -17.53 -6.14 -7.06
N ALA A 23 -16.32 -6.18 -6.53
CA ALA A 23 -15.14 -6.61 -7.28
C ALA A 23 -15.21 -8.09 -7.70
N SER A 24 -14.66 -8.38 -8.87
CA SER A 24 -14.49 -9.74 -9.38
C SER A 24 -13.02 -10.08 -9.52
N ILE A 25 -12.64 -11.26 -9.05
CA ILE A 25 -11.26 -11.76 -9.07
C ILE A 25 -11.29 -13.16 -9.67
N GLY A 26 -10.65 -13.33 -10.81
CA GLY A 26 -10.50 -14.65 -11.43
C GLY A 26 -9.61 -15.58 -10.61
N ALA A 27 -9.74 -16.88 -10.81
CA ALA A 27 -8.92 -17.87 -10.13
C ALA A 27 -7.42 -17.66 -10.45
N GLY A 28 -6.60 -17.42 -9.46
CA GLY A 28 -5.18 -17.19 -9.62
C GLY A 28 -4.83 -15.95 -10.48
N ALA A 29 -5.78 -15.05 -10.68
CA ALA A 29 -5.59 -13.88 -11.54
C ALA A 29 -4.96 -12.71 -10.78
N SER A 30 -4.21 -11.89 -11.50
CA SER A 30 -3.71 -10.61 -10.97
C SER A 30 -4.68 -9.45 -11.25
N ALA A 31 -5.68 -9.64 -12.08
CA ALA A 31 -6.66 -8.62 -12.42
C ALA A 31 -7.80 -8.57 -11.40
N ILE A 32 -8.18 -7.36 -11.02
CA ILE A 32 -9.44 -7.08 -10.31
C ILE A 32 -10.31 -6.28 -11.24
N THR A 33 -11.52 -6.74 -11.46
CA THR A 33 -12.51 -6.11 -12.35
C THR A 33 -13.77 -5.71 -11.59
N SER A 34 -14.66 -4.99 -12.25
CA SER A 34 -15.92 -4.51 -11.66
C SER A 34 -15.73 -3.59 -10.47
N ILE A 35 -14.72 -2.73 -10.55
CA ILE A 35 -14.39 -1.72 -9.54
C ILE A 35 -14.44 -0.33 -10.17
N LYS A 36 -14.29 0.70 -9.35
CA LYS A 36 -14.10 2.09 -9.81
C LYS A 36 -12.63 2.49 -9.62
N THR A 37 -11.99 2.93 -10.67
CA THR A 37 -10.56 3.24 -10.66
C THR A 37 -10.24 4.74 -10.60
N ALA A 38 -11.26 5.61 -10.61
CA ALA A 38 -11.07 7.06 -10.71
C ALA A 38 -10.19 7.66 -9.57
N ASP A 39 -10.31 7.10 -8.38
CA ASP A 39 -9.58 7.59 -7.19
C ASP A 39 -8.40 6.70 -6.81
N LEU A 40 -8.02 5.76 -7.67
CA LEU A 40 -6.93 4.82 -7.43
C LEU A 40 -5.65 5.28 -8.12
N ASN A 41 -4.53 4.92 -7.52
CA ASN A 41 -3.20 5.21 -8.07
C ASN A 41 -2.36 3.93 -8.11
N VAL A 42 -1.45 3.86 -9.07
CA VAL A 42 -0.42 2.82 -9.10
C VAL A 42 0.40 2.89 -7.81
N GLY A 43 0.61 1.75 -7.18
CA GLY A 43 1.30 1.66 -5.89
C GLY A 43 0.36 1.64 -4.68
N ASP A 44 -0.93 1.91 -4.83
CA ASP A 44 -1.89 1.75 -3.74
C ASP A 44 -1.92 0.30 -3.27
N LEU A 45 -2.01 0.10 -1.96
CA LEU A 45 -2.13 -1.23 -1.36
C LEU A 45 -3.51 -1.82 -1.65
N VAL A 46 -3.53 -3.11 -1.94
CA VAL A 46 -4.74 -3.88 -2.21
C VAL A 46 -5.00 -4.82 -1.04
N VAL A 47 -6.13 -4.67 -0.38
CA VAL A 47 -6.51 -5.49 0.77
C VAL A 47 -7.77 -6.28 0.45
N ASN A 48 -7.61 -7.58 0.31
CA ASN A 48 -8.68 -8.56 0.09
C ASN A 48 -8.17 -9.94 0.51
N GLN A 49 -9.08 -10.82 0.95
CA GLN A 49 -8.74 -12.18 1.39
C GLN A 49 -8.01 -13.04 0.34
N HIS A 50 -8.15 -12.72 -0.94
CA HIS A 50 -7.54 -13.48 -2.04
C HIS A 50 -6.18 -12.94 -2.47
N PHE A 51 -5.72 -11.86 -1.88
CA PHE A 51 -4.38 -11.32 -2.12
C PHE A 51 -3.57 -11.35 -0.82
N ARG A 52 -2.34 -11.80 -0.93
CA ARG A 52 -1.42 -11.77 0.22
C ARG A 52 -1.12 -10.34 0.63
N ALA A 53 -0.87 -10.14 1.90
CA ALA A 53 -0.50 -8.84 2.43
C ALA A 53 0.66 -8.20 1.64
N GLY A 54 0.59 -6.89 1.47
CA GLY A 54 1.57 -6.15 0.69
C GLY A 54 1.30 -6.09 -0.82
N ALA A 55 0.19 -6.66 -1.29
CA ALA A 55 -0.23 -6.52 -2.69
C ALA A 55 -0.46 -5.05 -3.04
N LYS A 56 -0.02 -4.64 -4.23
CA LYS A 56 -0.14 -3.26 -4.70
C LYS A 56 -0.71 -3.22 -6.11
N ILE A 57 -1.36 -2.11 -6.46
CA ILE A 57 -1.74 -1.86 -7.85
C ILE A 57 -0.46 -1.72 -8.68
N HIS A 58 -0.31 -2.60 -9.66
CA HIS A 58 0.78 -2.56 -10.62
C HIS A 58 0.45 -1.62 -11.78
N SER A 59 -0.77 -1.68 -12.28
CA SER A 59 -1.25 -0.79 -13.35
C SER A 59 -2.77 -0.62 -13.30
N ILE A 60 -3.24 0.49 -13.82
CA ILE A 60 -4.68 0.74 -14.01
C ILE A 60 -4.99 0.46 -15.48
N THR A 61 -5.81 -0.57 -15.72
CA THR A 61 -6.13 -1.03 -17.07
C THR A 61 -7.16 -0.10 -17.75
N ASN A 62 -8.23 0.22 -17.03
CA ASN A 62 -9.30 1.11 -17.51
C ASN A 62 -10.15 1.59 -16.33
N ALA A 63 -11.28 2.21 -16.60
CA ALA A 63 -12.17 2.79 -15.58
C ALA A 63 -12.75 1.76 -14.58
N THR A 64 -12.66 0.47 -14.87
CA THR A 64 -13.28 -0.58 -14.06
C THR A 64 -12.35 -1.72 -13.69
N SER A 65 -11.08 -1.66 -14.03
CA SER A 65 -10.14 -2.74 -13.74
C SER A 65 -8.71 -2.27 -13.48
N VAL A 66 -8.02 -3.01 -12.61
CA VAL A 66 -6.60 -2.83 -12.31
C VAL A 66 -5.87 -4.17 -12.38
N LEU A 67 -4.55 -4.11 -12.56
CA LEU A 67 -3.66 -5.24 -12.36
C LEU A 67 -2.93 -5.06 -11.03
N VAL A 68 -2.90 -6.13 -10.24
CA VAL A 68 -2.14 -6.22 -8.99
C VAL A 68 -0.76 -6.79 -9.28
N ASP A 69 0.21 -6.46 -8.47
CA ASP A 69 1.61 -6.89 -8.64
C ASP A 69 1.86 -8.39 -8.39
N ARG A 70 0.81 -9.13 -8.04
CA ARG A 70 0.87 -10.57 -7.77
C ARG A 70 -0.45 -11.25 -8.10
N SER A 71 -0.40 -12.56 -8.27
CA SER A 71 -1.59 -13.37 -8.49
C SER A 71 -2.40 -13.55 -7.20
N SER A 72 -3.69 -13.65 -7.36
CA SER A 72 -4.61 -14.01 -6.28
C SER A 72 -4.43 -15.47 -5.85
N THR A 73 -4.87 -15.79 -4.65
CA THR A 73 -4.73 -17.14 -4.07
C THR A 73 -5.98 -17.99 -4.22
N ASN A 74 -7.06 -17.45 -4.76
CA ASN A 74 -8.30 -18.20 -4.97
C ASN A 74 -8.15 -19.25 -6.08
N THR A 75 -8.80 -20.38 -5.90
CA THR A 75 -8.81 -21.50 -6.86
C THR A 75 -10.04 -21.50 -7.78
N ALA A 76 -11.00 -20.64 -7.49
CA ALA A 76 -12.20 -20.42 -8.30
C ALA A 76 -12.47 -18.92 -8.39
N ALA A 77 -13.13 -18.48 -9.46
CA ALA A 77 -13.50 -17.08 -9.62
C ALA A 77 -14.39 -16.62 -8.46
N ALA A 78 -14.07 -15.45 -7.92
CA ALA A 78 -14.79 -14.84 -6.82
C ALA A 78 -15.41 -13.52 -7.30
N THR A 79 -16.72 -13.37 -7.11
CA THR A 79 -17.47 -12.16 -7.45
C THR A 79 -18.04 -11.52 -6.20
N GLY A 80 -18.47 -10.26 -6.29
CA GLY A 80 -19.03 -9.54 -5.15
C GLY A 80 -18.04 -9.36 -4.01
N GLN A 81 -16.75 -9.26 -4.33
CA GLN A 81 -15.70 -9.15 -3.34
C GLN A 81 -15.56 -7.72 -2.83
N ILE A 82 -15.29 -7.62 -1.54
CA ILE A 82 -14.93 -6.34 -0.94
C ILE A 82 -13.42 -6.18 -1.06
N VAL A 83 -13.00 -5.18 -1.80
CA VAL A 83 -11.58 -4.83 -1.94
C VAL A 83 -11.38 -3.43 -1.39
N LYS A 84 -10.39 -3.28 -0.51
CA LYS A 84 -9.95 -1.98 0.00
C LYS A 84 -8.65 -1.59 -0.67
N PHE A 85 -8.58 -0.34 -1.09
CA PHE A 85 -7.38 0.24 -1.66
C PHE A 85 -6.86 1.32 -0.71
N LEU A 86 -5.60 1.24 -0.32
CA LEU A 86 -4.99 2.18 0.61
C LEU A 86 -3.91 2.97 -0.10
N GLY A 87 -4.07 4.29 -0.14
CA GLY A 87 -3.06 5.19 -0.67
C GLY A 87 -1.80 5.19 0.18
N VAL A 88 -0.66 5.37 -0.47
CA VAL A 88 0.64 5.48 0.21
C VAL A 88 0.90 6.96 0.52
N THR A 89 1.23 7.25 1.76
CA THR A 89 1.60 8.59 2.21
C THR A 89 3.05 8.59 2.70
N THR A 90 3.88 9.47 2.14
CA THR A 90 5.24 9.65 2.61
C THR A 90 5.22 10.41 3.94
N ALA A 91 5.68 9.74 4.99
CA ALA A 91 5.77 10.34 6.32
C ALA A 91 7.05 11.16 6.51
N TYR A 92 8.15 10.71 5.92
CA TYR A 92 9.44 11.34 6.05
C TYR A 92 10.35 11.01 4.88
N THR A 93 11.11 12.00 4.45
CA THR A 93 12.17 11.81 3.45
C THR A 93 13.50 12.23 4.09
N SER A 94 14.45 11.30 4.13
CA SER A 94 15.79 11.60 4.65
C SER A 94 16.51 12.58 3.72
N PRO A 95 17.11 13.65 4.25
CA PRO A 95 17.93 14.54 3.42
C PRO A 95 19.10 13.82 2.77
N ALA A 96 19.62 14.41 1.71
CA ALA A 96 20.79 13.87 1.01
C ALA A 96 21.99 13.72 1.98
N ALA A 97 22.78 12.66 1.80
CA ALA A 97 23.96 12.33 2.60
C ALA A 97 23.68 12.22 4.11
N THR A 98 22.44 11.90 4.48
CA THR A 98 22.01 11.78 5.88
C THR A 98 21.50 10.38 6.15
N LYS A 99 21.97 9.78 7.25
CA LYS A 99 21.38 8.56 7.80
C LYS A 99 20.22 8.90 8.71
N SER A 100 19.10 8.21 8.53
CA SER A 100 17.95 8.35 9.42
C SER A 100 17.63 7.02 10.08
N ILE A 101 17.32 7.08 11.37
CA ILE A 101 16.99 5.91 12.17
C ILE A 101 15.57 6.11 12.70
N LEU A 102 14.67 5.18 12.39
CA LEU A 102 13.32 5.17 12.95
C LEU A 102 13.38 4.52 14.34
N ILE A 103 13.12 5.31 15.37
CA ILE A 103 13.17 4.85 16.76
C ILE A 103 11.83 4.29 17.20
N GLY A 104 10.73 4.80 16.68
CA GLY A 104 9.40 4.33 17.02
C GLY A 104 8.31 5.10 16.31
N GLY A 105 7.09 4.60 16.42
CA GLY A 105 5.92 5.22 15.83
C GLY A 105 4.68 4.93 16.66
N THR A 106 3.74 5.86 16.59
CA THR A 106 2.40 5.70 17.16
C THR A 106 1.38 5.84 16.05
N PHE A 107 0.45 4.90 16.00
CA PHE A 107 -0.62 4.88 15.03
C PHE A 107 -1.95 5.07 15.74
N ALA A 108 -2.72 6.07 15.34
CA ALA A 108 -4.04 6.32 15.88
C ALA A 108 -5.10 5.90 14.86
N ASN A 109 -5.96 4.99 15.27
CA ASN A 109 -7.14 4.62 14.50
C ASN A 109 -8.33 5.45 15.00
N LEU A 110 -8.77 6.39 14.19
CA LEU A 110 -9.92 7.26 14.49
C LEU A 110 -11.25 6.69 13.95
N THR A 111 -11.22 5.49 13.41
CA THR A 111 -12.41 4.80 12.90
C THR A 111 -12.91 3.76 13.90
N GLN A 112 -14.13 3.28 13.71
CA GLN A 112 -14.71 2.22 14.53
C GLN A 112 -14.37 0.81 14.02
N ASN A 113 -13.59 0.71 12.95
CA ASN A 113 -13.22 -0.55 12.32
C ASN A 113 -11.74 -0.84 12.47
N ASP A 114 -11.37 -2.11 12.43
CA ASP A 114 -9.97 -2.51 12.38
C ASP A 114 -9.31 -2.00 11.11
N ILE A 115 -8.10 -1.49 11.24
CA ILE A 115 -7.29 -1.04 10.11
C ILE A 115 -5.94 -1.75 10.13
N ASN A 116 -5.44 -2.05 8.94
CA ASN A 116 -4.08 -2.56 8.76
C ASN A 116 -3.17 -1.41 8.32
N ILE A 117 -2.00 -1.34 8.92
CA ILE A 117 -1.00 -0.34 8.60
C ILE A 117 0.23 -1.04 8.06
N TYR A 118 0.76 -0.53 6.96
CA TYR A 118 2.01 -0.99 6.38
C TYR A 118 3.02 0.15 6.47
N VAL A 119 4.17 -0.16 7.03
CA VAL A 119 5.32 0.75 7.06
C VAL A 119 6.33 0.27 6.04
N GLU A 120 6.73 1.15 5.16
CA GLU A 120 7.63 0.84 4.06
C GLU A 120 8.81 1.79 4.10
N VAL A 121 10.01 1.23 3.98
CA VAL A 121 11.24 1.99 3.80
C VAL A 121 11.66 1.87 2.35
N VAL A 122 11.81 3.00 1.69
CA VAL A 122 12.22 3.06 0.29
C VAL A 122 13.65 3.61 0.22
N ASP A 123 14.55 2.86 -0.38
CA ASP A 123 15.89 3.31 -0.69
C ASP A 123 15.97 3.74 -2.14
N GLN A 124 16.03 5.05 -2.36
CA GLN A 124 16.09 5.60 -3.71
C GLN A 124 17.43 5.35 -4.41
N SER A 125 18.47 5.00 -3.67
CA SER A 125 19.77 4.70 -4.27
C SER A 125 19.75 3.43 -5.12
N LEU A 126 18.80 2.54 -4.87
CA LEU A 126 18.67 1.28 -5.60
C LEU A 126 17.70 1.36 -6.78
N ALA A 127 16.97 2.43 -6.95
CA ALA A 127 16.01 2.66 -8.04
C ALA A 127 14.99 1.52 -8.28
N THR A 128 14.86 0.58 -7.37
CA THR A 128 14.10 -0.66 -7.53
C THR A 128 13.06 -0.90 -6.44
N GLY A 129 12.38 0.15 -6.04
CA GLY A 129 11.26 0.01 -5.12
C GLY A 129 11.67 -0.25 -3.65
N PRO A 130 10.70 -0.61 -2.82
CA PRO A 130 10.91 -0.69 -1.38
C PRO A 130 11.86 -1.82 -1.01
N ILE A 131 12.78 -1.51 -0.10
CA ILE A 131 13.57 -2.54 0.56
C ILE A 131 12.71 -3.08 1.70
N GLY A 132 12.38 -4.35 1.62
CA GLY A 132 11.80 -5.03 2.75
C GLY A 132 12.78 -4.98 3.91
N VAL A 133 12.35 -4.43 5.02
CA VAL A 133 13.11 -4.56 6.26
C VAL A 133 12.87 -5.96 6.77
N SER A 134 13.85 -6.79 6.57
CA SER A 134 13.84 -8.14 7.14
C SER A 134 14.30 -8.11 8.59
#